data_54cec8f073ffe74f5f19b0b07fca0684
#
_entry.id   54cec8f073ffe74f5f19b0b07fca0684
#
_cell.length_a   1.000
_cell.length_b   1.000
_cell.length_c   1.000
_cell.angle_alpha   90.00
_cell.angle_beta   90.00
_cell.angle_gamma   90.00
#
_symmetry.space_group_name_H-M   'P 1'
#
loop_
_entity.id
_entity.type
_entity.pdbx_description
1 polymer ?
#
loop_
_entity_poly.entity_id
_entity_poly.type
_entity_poly.pdbx_seq_one_letter_code
_entity_poly.pdbx_strand_id
1 'polypeptide(L)'
;MKATHQRIVGTALCMTLGLTGCGSSSGTSFLYKNITVADGSALSGEGHTVLFKGSPLVLSGTSIKVGDPLREVKLTQTDLSQINITDTKGKSKVRIISVVPSLDTKVCEQQTHYLSEKNKGLDKMVELITISIDTPFAQKRFAEEAHIANVTFLSDYRGAEFGKTYGLFLKDPHILARTVMVIDAQNHVRYLQITPELAQLPNLDEAFAVAKSLITAS
;
A
#
# COMPACT_ATOMS: atom_id res chain seq x y z
N MET A 1 -73.52 -37.35 47.32
CA MET A 1 -73.14 -35.95 47.07
C MET A 1 -71.72 -35.97 46.50
N LYS A 2 -71.58 -35.89 45.19
CA LYS A 2 -70.31 -35.99 44.48
C LYS A 2 -69.94 -34.55 43.95
N ALA A 3 -68.86 -33.98 44.41
CA ALA A 3 -68.35 -32.71 43.92
C ALA A 3 -67.41 -32.97 42.75
N THR A 4 -67.70 -32.34 41.62
CA THR A 4 -66.95 -32.51 40.39
C THR A 4 -65.90 -31.31 40.32
N HIS A 5 -64.63 -31.65 40.35
CA HIS A 5 -63.54 -30.64 40.12
C HIS A 5 -63.30 -30.52 38.63
N GLN A 6 -63.52 -29.30 38.13
CA GLN A 6 -63.17 -28.88 36.77
C GLN A 6 -61.77 -28.33 36.73
N ARG A 7 -60.86 -29.00 35.99
CA ARG A 7 -59.47 -28.50 35.77
C ARG A 7 -59.46 -27.57 34.57
N ILE A 8 -59.04 -26.35 34.79
CA ILE A 8 -58.76 -25.38 33.74
C ILE A 8 -57.29 -25.60 33.30
N VAL A 9 -57.12 -26.00 32.03
CA VAL A 9 -55.82 -26.12 31.40
C VAL A 9 -55.49 -24.73 30.77
N GLY A 10 -54.59 -24.01 31.40
CA GLY A 10 -54.06 -22.75 30.84
C GLY A 10 -52.91 -23.05 29.87
N THR A 11 -53.11 -22.76 28.60
CA THR A 11 -52.08 -22.87 27.56
C THR A 11 -51.24 -21.56 27.59
N ALA A 12 -50.03 -21.66 28.09
CA ALA A 12 -49.07 -20.54 28.03
C ALA A 12 -48.42 -20.50 26.65
N LEU A 13 -48.72 -19.47 25.86
CA LEU A 13 -48.13 -19.20 24.58
C LEU A 13 -46.78 -18.46 24.82
N CYS A 14 -45.66 -19.16 24.73
CA CYS A 14 -44.31 -18.57 24.77
C CYS A 14 -44.01 -17.90 23.42
N MET A 15 -44.13 -16.57 23.33
CA MET A 15 -43.57 -15.77 22.23
C MET A 15 -42.09 -15.63 22.44
N THR A 16 -41.28 -16.38 21.68
CA THR A 16 -39.82 -16.12 21.54
C THR A 16 -39.60 -14.97 20.56
N LEU A 17 -39.33 -13.77 21.08
CA LEU A 17 -38.77 -12.70 20.27
C LEU A 17 -37.36 -13.10 19.88
N GLY A 18 -37.16 -13.51 18.63
CA GLY A 18 -35.85 -13.63 18.01
C GLY A 18 -35.26 -12.22 17.73
N LEU A 19 -34.36 -11.76 18.57
CA LEU A 19 -33.47 -10.61 18.23
C LEU A 19 -32.44 -11.12 17.20
N THR A 20 -32.75 -10.94 15.92
CA THR A 20 -31.74 -10.97 14.87
C THR A 20 -30.95 -9.67 14.94
N GLY A 21 -29.87 -9.65 15.74
CA GLY A 21 -28.89 -8.60 15.73
C GLY A 21 -28.08 -8.68 14.44
N CYS A 22 -28.46 -7.93 13.40
CA CYS A 22 -27.56 -7.60 12.30
C CYS A 22 -26.46 -6.69 12.87
N GLY A 23 -25.36 -7.30 13.28
CA GLY A 23 -24.12 -6.58 13.53
C GLY A 23 -23.59 -6.01 12.22
N SER A 24 -24.02 -4.80 11.85
CA SER A 24 -23.34 -4.02 10.83
C SER A 24 -21.99 -3.63 11.39
N SER A 25 -20.92 -4.33 10.98
CA SER A 25 -19.57 -3.84 11.14
C SER A 25 -19.43 -2.57 10.28
N SER A 26 -19.67 -1.41 10.88
CA SER A 26 -19.36 -0.12 10.28
C SER A 26 -17.83 0.03 10.25
N GLY A 27 -17.19 -0.64 9.30
CA GLY A 27 -15.84 -0.30 8.90
C GLY A 27 -15.89 1.14 8.39
N THR A 28 -15.30 2.07 9.13
CA THR A 28 -15.16 3.46 8.68
C THR A 28 -14.32 3.43 7.40
N SER A 29 -14.95 3.71 6.26
CA SER A 29 -14.23 3.85 4.98
C SER A 29 -13.25 5.01 5.07
N PHE A 30 -12.06 4.86 4.49
CA PHE A 30 -11.06 5.93 4.45
C PHE A 30 -11.63 7.18 3.76
N LEU A 31 -11.45 8.34 4.39
CA LEU A 31 -11.91 9.61 3.84
C LEU A 31 -10.84 10.23 2.92
N TYR A 32 -10.99 10.02 1.63
CA TYR A 32 -10.10 10.58 0.62
C TYR A 32 -10.20 12.11 0.57
N LYS A 33 -9.05 12.77 0.54
CA LYS A 33 -8.93 14.22 0.34
C LYS A 33 -8.66 14.50 -1.14
N ASN A 34 -9.03 15.69 -1.59
CA ASN A 34 -8.68 16.17 -2.91
C ASN A 34 -7.18 16.56 -2.92
N ILE A 35 -6.31 15.59 -3.20
CA ILE A 35 -4.86 15.77 -3.36
C ILE A 35 -4.56 15.64 -4.85
N THR A 36 -3.82 16.60 -5.38
CA THR A 36 -3.42 16.62 -6.79
C THR A 36 -2.60 15.38 -7.15
N VAL A 37 -2.94 14.75 -8.25
CA VAL A 37 -2.11 13.72 -8.88
C VAL A 37 -1.05 14.40 -9.72
N ALA A 38 0.20 13.96 -9.59
CA ALA A 38 1.32 14.55 -10.29
C ALA A 38 1.24 14.31 -11.81
N ASP A 39 1.51 15.35 -12.58
CA ASP A 39 1.77 15.25 -14.02
C ASP A 39 3.27 15.04 -14.24
N GLY A 40 3.62 14.05 -15.05
CA GLY A 40 5.00 13.72 -15.38
C GLY A 40 5.76 13.02 -14.26
N SER A 41 7.06 12.90 -14.44
CA SER A 41 7.99 12.21 -13.52
C SER A 41 9.30 12.97 -13.41
N ALA A 42 9.83 13.10 -12.20
CA ALA A 42 11.22 13.49 -12.00
C ALA A 42 12.16 12.36 -12.44
N LEU A 43 13.44 12.67 -12.63
CA LEU A 43 14.50 11.70 -12.86
C LEU A 43 15.05 11.21 -11.51
N SER A 44 15.41 9.92 -11.43
CA SER A 44 16.08 9.34 -10.27
C SER A 44 17.60 9.55 -10.33
N GLY A 45 18.25 9.41 -9.18
CA GLY A 45 19.71 9.35 -9.09
C GLY A 45 20.36 10.64 -8.63
N GLU A 46 21.65 10.57 -8.45
CA GLU A 46 22.48 11.63 -7.86
C GLU A 46 22.32 12.97 -8.60
N GLY A 47 22.10 14.04 -7.83
CA GLY A 47 22.01 15.41 -8.34
C GLY A 47 20.65 15.80 -8.93
N HIS A 48 19.73 14.86 -9.19
CA HIS A 48 18.37 15.19 -9.58
C HIS A 48 17.57 15.68 -8.37
N THR A 49 16.47 16.39 -8.61
CA THR A 49 15.68 17.01 -7.55
C THR A 49 14.20 16.68 -7.67
N VAL A 50 13.54 16.65 -6.51
CA VAL A 50 12.10 16.75 -6.35
C VAL A 50 11.79 17.96 -5.48
N LEU A 51 10.55 18.41 -5.47
CA LEU A 51 10.11 19.51 -4.62
C LEU A 51 9.38 19.01 -3.39
N PHE A 52 9.48 19.75 -2.30
CA PHE A 52 8.60 19.63 -1.16
C PHE A 52 8.06 21.02 -0.79
N LYS A 53 6.80 21.25 -1.08
CA LYS A 53 6.13 22.56 -0.96
C LYS A 53 6.91 23.69 -1.66
N GLY A 54 7.36 23.37 -2.89
CA GLY A 54 8.13 24.28 -3.73
C GLY A 54 9.64 24.37 -3.40
N SER A 55 10.10 23.79 -2.29
CA SER A 55 11.54 23.76 -1.95
C SER A 55 12.21 22.54 -2.57
N PRO A 56 13.34 22.70 -3.28
CA PRO A 56 14.04 21.59 -3.91
C PRO A 56 14.75 20.71 -2.88
N LEU A 57 14.60 19.39 -3.05
CA LEU A 57 15.31 18.36 -2.32
C LEU A 57 16.12 17.51 -3.31
N VAL A 58 17.40 17.30 -3.00
CA VAL A 58 18.32 16.58 -3.88
C VAL A 58 18.22 15.07 -3.65
N LEU A 59 18.04 14.34 -4.74
CA LEU A 59 18.11 12.89 -4.77
C LEU A 59 19.55 12.40 -4.76
N SER A 60 19.78 11.26 -4.14
CA SER A 60 21.06 10.57 -4.15
C SER A 60 20.91 9.08 -4.42
N GLY A 61 21.97 8.50 -4.96
CA GLY A 61 22.05 7.10 -5.32
C GLY A 61 22.06 6.84 -6.83
N THR A 62 21.94 5.58 -7.22
CA THR A 62 22.07 5.13 -8.61
C THR A 62 20.75 5.21 -9.34
N SER A 63 20.69 5.92 -10.47
CA SER A 63 19.48 6.07 -11.27
C SER A 63 18.84 4.75 -11.68
N ILE A 64 17.51 4.77 -11.81
CA ILE A 64 16.70 3.71 -12.41
C ILE A 64 15.73 4.33 -13.43
N LYS A 65 15.42 3.58 -14.49
CA LYS A 65 14.47 3.97 -15.54
C LYS A 65 13.64 2.80 -16.01
N VAL A 66 12.61 3.07 -16.77
CA VAL A 66 11.80 2.04 -17.44
C VAL A 66 12.70 1.21 -18.36
N GLY A 67 12.55 -0.11 -18.29
CA GLY A 67 13.36 -1.10 -19.01
C GLY A 67 14.54 -1.67 -18.20
N ASP A 68 14.98 -0.98 -17.15
CA ASP A 68 16.07 -1.48 -16.30
C ASP A 68 15.63 -2.71 -15.50
N PRO A 69 16.53 -3.66 -15.24
CA PRO A 69 16.28 -4.74 -14.29
C PRO A 69 16.32 -4.19 -12.85
N LEU A 70 15.51 -4.81 -11.97
CA LEU A 70 15.66 -4.60 -10.55
C LEU A 70 17.03 -5.06 -10.07
N ARG A 71 17.63 -4.28 -9.20
CA ARG A 71 18.88 -4.60 -8.49
C ARG A 71 18.55 -5.23 -7.13
N GLU A 72 19.38 -6.14 -6.69
CA GLU A 72 19.23 -6.77 -5.40
C GLU A 72 19.40 -5.76 -4.27
N VAL A 73 18.44 -5.74 -3.36
CA VAL A 73 18.51 -5.00 -2.10
C VAL A 73 17.61 -5.67 -1.08
N LYS A 74 18.10 -5.79 0.14
CA LYS A 74 17.35 -6.38 1.25
C LYS A 74 16.53 -5.31 1.96
N LEU A 75 15.26 -5.61 2.16
CA LEU A 75 14.30 -4.83 2.94
C LEU A 75 13.82 -5.64 4.13
N THR A 76 13.36 -4.97 5.16
CA THR A 76 12.87 -5.63 6.39
C THR A 76 11.35 -5.68 6.38
N GLN A 77 10.78 -6.86 6.57
CA GLN A 77 9.34 -7.09 6.70
C GLN A 77 8.85 -6.70 8.11
N THR A 78 7.54 -6.64 8.30
CA THR A 78 6.92 -6.26 9.59
C THR A 78 7.17 -7.26 10.71
N ASP A 79 7.60 -8.48 10.40
CA ASP A 79 8.03 -9.52 11.35
C ASP A 79 9.54 -9.51 11.62
N LEU A 80 10.27 -8.51 11.13
CA LEU A 80 11.73 -8.32 11.20
C LEU A 80 12.55 -9.26 10.31
N SER A 81 11.95 -10.17 9.58
CA SER A 81 12.66 -10.95 8.56
C SER A 81 13.11 -10.06 7.40
N GLN A 82 14.12 -10.49 6.67
CA GLN A 82 14.62 -9.77 5.50
C GLN A 82 14.22 -10.50 4.22
N ILE A 83 13.84 -9.73 3.22
CA ILE A 83 13.55 -10.21 1.88
C ILE A 83 14.31 -9.37 0.85
N ASN A 84 14.82 -10.01 -0.20
CA ASN A 84 15.35 -9.27 -1.34
C ASN A 84 14.19 -8.77 -2.22
N ILE A 85 14.25 -7.52 -2.65
CA ILE A 85 13.17 -6.94 -3.49
C ILE A 85 12.97 -7.70 -4.80
N THR A 86 13.99 -8.37 -5.32
CA THR A 86 13.91 -9.22 -6.51
C THR A 86 13.16 -10.54 -6.27
N ASP A 87 12.98 -10.93 -5.00
CA ASP A 87 12.37 -12.19 -4.59
C ASP A 87 10.91 -12.01 -4.12
N THR A 88 10.47 -10.77 -3.91
CA THR A 88 9.07 -10.47 -3.65
C THR A 88 8.27 -10.73 -4.91
N LYS A 89 7.73 -11.92 -5.03
CA LYS A 89 6.99 -12.36 -6.22
C LYS A 89 5.64 -12.86 -5.77
N GLY A 90 4.64 -11.98 -5.86
CA GLY A 90 3.27 -12.32 -5.61
C GLY A 90 2.70 -13.40 -6.52
N LYS A 91 1.41 -13.56 -6.53
CA LYS A 91 0.69 -14.64 -7.24
C LYS A 91 1.00 -14.70 -8.74
N SER A 92 1.14 -13.55 -9.41
CA SER A 92 1.47 -13.47 -10.85
C SER A 92 2.91 -13.05 -11.13
N LYS A 93 3.72 -12.83 -10.08
CA LYS A 93 5.08 -12.27 -10.19
C LYS A 93 5.15 -10.82 -10.69
N VAL A 94 4.06 -10.23 -11.15
CA VAL A 94 3.94 -8.79 -11.42
C VAL A 94 3.74 -8.07 -10.09
N ARG A 95 4.40 -6.94 -9.90
CA ARG A 95 4.36 -6.16 -8.66
C ARG A 95 4.09 -4.70 -8.93
N ILE A 96 3.31 -4.07 -8.04
CA ILE A 96 3.20 -2.62 -7.96
C ILE A 96 3.90 -2.20 -6.68
N ILE A 97 4.98 -1.44 -6.81
CA ILE A 97 5.77 -0.93 -5.70
C ILE A 97 5.44 0.55 -5.52
N SER A 98 4.83 0.87 -4.40
CA SER A 98 4.52 2.22 -3.94
C SER A 98 5.55 2.64 -2.91
N VAL A 99 6.33 3.68 -3.20
CA VAL A 99 7.33 4.23 -2.29
C VAL A 99 6.78 5.50 -1.69
N VAL A 100 6.81 5.60 -0.36
CA VAL A 100 6.31 6.76 0.37
C VAL A 100 7.38 7.31 1.32
N PRO A 101 7.45 8.65 1.51
CA PRO A 101 8.36 9.28 2.46
C PRO A 101 8.20 8.77 3.89
N SER A 102 6.98 8.77 4.43
CA SER A 102 6.63 8.24 5.75
C SER A 102 5.12 8.02 5.87
N LEU A 103 4.71 6.87 6.37
CA LEU A 103 3.31 6.49 6.57
C LEU A 103 2.57 7.40 7.56
N ASP A 104 3.28 8.07 8.45
CA ASP A 104 2.71 9.01 9.42
C ASP A 104 2.28 10.35 8.79
N THR A 105 2.24 10.46 7.45
CA THR A 105 1.80 11.67 6.75
C THR A 105 0.55 11.44 5.91
N LYS A 106 -0.34 12.45 5.86
CA LYS A 106 -1.67 12.34 5.22
C LYS A 106 -1.64 11.96 3.74
N VAL A 107 -0.62 12.41 3.00
CA VAL A 107 -0.48 12.07 1.56
C VAL A 107 -0.02 10.62 1.39
N CYS A 108 0.89 10.16 2.24
CA CYS A 108 1.37 8.77 2.21
C CYS A 108 0.29 7.78 2.66
N GLU A 109 -0.46 8.13 3.71
CA GLU A 109 -1.62 7.39 4.15
C GLU A 109 -2.62 7.23 3.00
N GLN A 110 -3.01 8.33 2.34
CA GLN A 110 -3.95 8.29 1.21
C GLN A 110 -3.40 7.50 0.01
N GLN A 111 -2.11 7.61 -0.31
CA GLN A 111 -1.49 6.81 -1.36
C GLN A 111 -1.58 5.31 -1.05
N THR A 112 -1.35 4.92 0.19
CA THR A 112 -1.38 3.51 0.61
C THR A 112 -2.81 2.97 0.64
N HIS A 113 -3.79 3.75 1.12
CA HIS A 113 -5.21 3.39 1.01
C HIS A 113 -5.65 3.27 -0.45
N TYR A 114 -5.22 4.18 -1.32
CA TYR A 114 -5.55 4.12 -2.75
C TYR A 114 -5.00 2.84 -3.40
N LEU A 115 -3.75 2.50 -3.11
CA LEU A 115 -3.13 1.25 -3.57
C LEU A 115 -3.94 0.03 -3.10
N SER A 116 -4.34 0.00 -1.84
CA SER A 116 -5.09 -1.10 -1.23
C SER A 116 -6.53 -1.21 -1.75
N GLU A 117 -7.25 -0.09 -1.84
CA GLU A 117 -8.71 -0.10 -2.01
C GLU A 117 -9.16 0.14 -3.47
N LYS A 118 -8.35 0.86 -4.28
CA LYS A 118 -8.74 1.28 -5.64
C LYS A 118 -8.16 0.40 -6.75
N ASN A 119 -7.47 -0.68 -6.40
CA ASN A 119 -6.80 -1.58 -7.36
C ASN A 119 -7.77 -2.46 -8.19
N LYS A 120 -9.09 -2.37 -7.95
CA LYS A 120 -10.14 -3.10 -8.71
C LYS A 120 -9.93 -4.61 -8.75
N GLY A 121 -9.39 -5.20 -7.66
CA GLY A 121 -9.16 -6.63 -7.52
C GLY A 121 -7.85 -7.12 -8.14
N LEU A 122 -6.95 -6.23 -8.56
CA LEU A 122 -5.60 -6.59 -9.03
C LEU A 122 -4.77 -7.29 -7.94
N ASP A 123 -4.99 -6.97 -6.67
CA ASP A 123 -4.36 -7.61 -5.51
C ASP A 123 -4.53 -9.13 -5.45
N LYS A 124 -5.47 -9.70 -6.22
CA LYS A 124 -5.63 -11.14 -6.38
C LYS A 124 -4.62 -11.77 -7.34
N MET A 125 -4.03 -10.96 -8.21
CA MET A 125 -3.18 -11.39 -9.32
C MET A 125 -1.78 -10.76 -9.30
N VAL A 126 -1.61 -9.58 -8.70
CA VAL A 126 -0.34 -8.88 -8.55
C VAL A 126 -0.01 -8.69 -7.08
N GLU A 127 1.26 -8.55 -6.76
CA GLU A 127 1.69 -8.17 -5.43
C GLU A 127 1.70 -6.65 -5.30
N LEU A 128 1.02 -6.14 -4.27
CA LEU A 128 1.03 -4.73 -3.90
C LEU A 128 2.04 -4.54 -2.76
N ILE A 129 3.01 -3.66 -2.96
CA ILE A 129 4.09 -3.42 -2.00
C ILE A 129 4.13 -1.93 -1.66
N THR A 130 4.25 -1.60 -0.38
CA THR A 130 4.59 -0.25 0.08
C THR A 130 5.95 -0.26 0.76
N ILE A 131 6.83 0.64 0.31
CA ILE A 131 8.19 0.81 0.86
C ILE A 131 8.29 2.20 1.48
N SER A 132 8.83 2.26 2.70
CA SER A 132 9.16 3.52 3.39
C SER A 132 10.39 3.36 4.27
N ILE A 133 10.90 4.48 4.79
CA ILE A 133 11.98 4.47 5.78
C ILE A 133 11.45 4.20 7.21
N ASP A 134 10.14 4.17 7.40
CA ASP A 134 9.54 3.89 8.70
C ASP A 134 10.00 2.52 9.22
N THR A 135 10.11 2.40 10.54
CA THR A 135 10.49 1.11 11.14
C THR A 135 9.43 0.04 10.88
N PRO A 136 9.80 -1.26 10.86
CA PRO A 136 8.84 -2.36 10.70
C PRO A 136 7.68 -2.33 11.70
N PHE A 137 7.95 -1.83 12.92
CA PHE A 137 6.94 -1.67 13.98
C PHE A 137 5.91 -0.58 13.63
N ALA A 138 6.38 0.56 13.10
CA ALA A 138 5.49 1.64 12.66
C ALA A 138 4.65 1.19 11.45
N GLN A 139 5.26 0.50 10.49
CA GLN A 139 4.55 -0.06 9.33
C GLN A 139 3.48 -1.08 9.75
N LYS A 140 3.80 -1.96 10.72
CA LYS A 140 2.84 -2.94 11.25
C LYS A 140 1.66 -2.25 11.92
N ARG A 141 1.93 -1.30 12.82
CA ARG A 141 0.88 -0.51 13.50
C ARG A 141 -0.02 0.19 12.47
N PHE A 142 0.58 0.87 11.48
CA PHE A 142 -0.17 1.53 10.42
C PHE A 142 -1.08 0.56 9.66
N ALA A 143 -0.57 -0.60 9.24
CA ALA A 143 -1.36 -1.61 8.53
C ALA A 143 -2.57 -2.10 9.34
N GLU A 144 -2.37 -2.32 10.65
CA GLU A 144 -3.41 -2.75 11.58
C GLU A 144 -4.48 -1.66 11.78
N GLU A 145 -4.07 -0.42 12.07
CA GLU A 145 -4.98 0.73 12.28
C GLU A 145 -5.75 1.12 11.02
N ALA A 146 -5.09 1.05 9.85
CA ALA A 146 -5.68 1.31 8.54
C ALA A 146 -6.50 0.13 7.98
N HIS A 147 -6.51 -1.03 8.66
CA HIS A 147 -7.14 -2.27 8.21
C HIS A 147 -6.70 -2.72 6.80
N ILE A 148 -5.42 -2.52 6.47
CA ILE A 148 -4.82 -2.88 5.19
C ILE A 148 -4.13 -4.24 5.32
N ALA A 149 -4.67 -5.27 4.66
CA ALA A 149 -4.16 -6.64 4.71
C ALA A 149 -3.67 -7.16 3.34
N ASN A 150 -3.91 -6.43 2.25
CA ASN A 150 -3.58 -6.84 0.88
C ASN A 150 -2.33 -6.14 0.32
N VAL A 151 -1.60 -5.41 1.16
CA VAL A 151 -0.35 -4.74 0.82
C VAL A 151 0.78 -5.30 1.66
N THR A 152 1.90 -5.66 1.03
CA THR A 152 3.14 -6.04 1.70
C THR A 152 3.91 -4.78 2.08
N PHE A 153 4.20 -4.60 3.37
CA PHE A 153 4.99 -3.48 3.86
C PHE A 153 6.44 -3.88 4.02
N LEU A 154 7.35 -3.10 3.44
CA LEU A 154 8.79 -3.31 3.49
C LEU A 154 9.50 -2.04 3.95
N SER A 155 10.36 -2.19 4.93
CA SER A 155 11.09 -1.09 5.56
C SER A 155 12.52 -0.99 5.08
N ASP A 156 12.92 0.22 4.66
CA ASP A 156 14.29 0.59 4.27
C ASP A 156 15.05 1.30 5.40
N TYR A 157 14.64 1.09 6.67
CA TYR A 157 15.15 1.82 7.84
C TYR A 157 16.63 1.57 8.14
N ARG A 158 17.21 0.46 7.65
CA ARG A 158 18.58 0.03 7.97
C ARG A 158 19.68 0.77 7.21
N GLY A 159 19.43 1.93 6.70
CA GLY A 159 20.46 2.71 6.01
C GLY A 159 20.03 3.24 4.65
N ALA A 160 18.74 3.14 4.34
CA ALA A 160 18.16 3.61 3.08
C ALA A 160 18.81 2.95 1.85
N GLU A 161 19.12 1.66 1.95
CA GLU A 161 19.82 0.94 0.87
C GLU A 161 18.97 0.82 -0.40
N PHE A 162 17.64 0.64 -0.26
CA PHE A 162 16.73 0.70 -1.39
C PHE A 162 16.74 2.10 -2.04
N GLY A 163 16.58 3.14 -1.23
CA GLY A 163 16.61 4.51 -1.70
C GLY A 163 17.90 4.82 -2.46
N LYS A 164 19.06 4.44 -1.95
CA LYS A 164 20.37 4.62 -2.59
C LYS A 164 20.53 3.77 -3.85
N THR A 165 20.08 2.52 -3.81
CA THR A 165 20.18 1.59 -4.94
C THR A 165 19.37 2.07 -6.14
N TYR A 166 18.25 2.76 -5.90
CA TYR A 166 17.33 3.19 -6.95
C TYR A 166 17.31 4.72 -7.18
N GLY A 167 18.23 5.44 -6.52
CA GLY A 167 18.34 6.90 -6.68
C GLY A 167 17.11 7.68 -6.19
N LEU A 168 16.46 7.16 -5.16
CA LEU A 168 15.24 7.71 -4.55
C LEU A 168 15.49 8.27 -3.14
N PHE A 169 16.72 8.25 -2.67
CA PHE A 169 17.03 8.69 -1.31
C PHE A 169 17.20 10.21 -1.24
N LEU A 170 16.46 10.84 -0.35
CA LEU A 170 16.58 12.25 0.01
C LEU A 170 17.41 12.35 1.28
N LYS A 171 18.68 12.68 1.12
CA LYS A 171 19.71 12.57 2.16
C LYS A 171 19.44 13.46 3.37
N ASP A 172 19.12 14.74 3.15
CA ASP A 172 18.96 15.71 4.24
C ASP A 172 17.75 15.40 5.15
N PRO A 173 16.53 15.17 4.60
CA PRO A 173 15.41 14.76 5.44
C PRO A 173 15.45 13.27 5.82
N HIS A 174 16.38 12.47 5.26
CA HIS A 174 16.54 11.05 5.47
C HIS A 174 15.25 10.25 5.22
N ILE A 175 14.63 10.50 4.04
CA ILE A 175 13.39 9.83 3.59
C ILE A 175 13.53 9.38 2.14
N LEU A 176 12.52 8.64 1.65
CA LEU A 176 12.44 8.22 0.26
C LEU A 176 11.57 9.20 -0.55
N ALA A 177 11.95 9.44 -1.80
CA ALA A 177 11.13 10.18 -2.74
C ALA A 177 9.85 9.38 -3.08
N ARG A 178 8.72 10.07 -3.12
CA ARG A 178 7.44 9.48 -3.48
C ARG A 178 7.48 8.96 -4.90
N THR A 179 7.22 7.65 -5.04
CA THR A 179 7.37 6.94 -6.31
C THR A 179 6.32 5.85 -6.44
N VAL A 180 5.90 5.56 -7.65
CA VAL A 180 5.24 4.29 -7.99
C VAL A 180 5.96 3.64 -9.16
N MET A 181 6.15 2.33 -9.10
CA MET A 181 6.72 1.54 -10.19
C MET A 181 5.97 0.23 -10.37
N VAL A 182 5.94 -0.26 -11.61
CA VAL A 182 5.41 -1.58 -11.95
C VAL A 182 6.55 -2.44 -12.46
N ILE A 183 6.65 -3.65 -11.91
CA ILE A 183 7.70 -4.61 -12.20
C ILE A 183 7.08 -5.87 -12.80
N ASP A 184 7.63 -6.33 -13.92
CA ASP A 184 7.17 -7.56 -14.56
C ASP A 184 7.71 -8.84 -13.89
N ALA A 185 7.28 -10.00 -14.42
CA ALA A 185 7.70 -11.32 -13.95
C ALA A 185 9.21 -11.58 -14.11
N GLN A 186 9.90 -10.88 -15.02
CA GLN A 186 11.33 -10.96 -15.28
C GLN A 186 12.15 -9.95 -14.49
N ASN A 187 11.53 -9.26 -13.51
CA ASN A 187 12.18 -8.23 -12.71
C ASN A 187 12.59 -6.96 -13.49
N HIS A 188 11.90 -6.59 -14.57
CA HIS A 188 12.15 -5.33 -15.27
C HIS A 188 11.10 -4.28 -14.89
N VAL A 189 11.54 -3.04 -14.82
CA VAL A 189 10.67 -1.88 -14.60
C VAL A 189 9.87 -1.61 -15.88
N ARG A 190 8.55 -1.67 -15.78
CA ARG A 190 7.63 -1.40 -16.90
C ARG A 190 6.91 -0.06 -16.78
N TYR A 191 6.84 0.46 -15.58
CA TYR A 191 6.35 1.80 -15.30
C TYR A 191 7.14 2.39 -14.14
N LEU A 192 7.44 3.68 -14.21
CA LEU A 192 8.12 4.43 -13.16
C LEU A 192 7.60 5.87 -13.18
N GLN A 193 7.09 6.33 -12.05
CA GLN A 193 6.81 7.74 -11.82
C GLN A 193 7.35 8.15 -10.46
N ILE A 194 8.25 9.12 -10.46
CA ILE A 194 8.75 9.81 -9.27
C ILE A 194 8.04 11.15 -9.22
N THR A 195 7.21 11.41 -8.20
CA THR A 195 6.45 12.67 -8.16
C THR A 195 7.38 13.86 -8.09
N PRO A 196 7.25 14.84 -9.01
CA PRO A 196 8.07 16.04 -8.97
C PRO A 196 7.85 16.89 -7.70
N GLU A 197 6.67 16.79 -7.09
CA GLU A 197 6.33 17.45 -5.83
C GLU A 197 5.84 16.40 -4.82
N LEU A 198 6.53 16.26 -3.68
CA LEU A 198 6.24 15.23 -2.68
C LEU A 198 4.85 15.35 -2.03
N ALA A 199 4.23 16.53 -2.11
CA ALA A 199 2.87 16.76 -1.60
C ALA A 199 1.77 16.29 -2.56
N GLN A 200 2.12 15.81 -3.77
CA GLN A 200 1.19 15.25 -4.75
C GLN A 200 1.16 13.73 -4.69
N LEU A 201 0.09 13.12 -5.19
CA LEU A 201 -0.01 11.67 -5.38
C LEU A 201 0.62 11.25 -6.70
N PRO A 202 1.22 10.06 -6.80
CA PRO A 202 1.57 9.47 -8.08
C PRO A 202 0.30 9.00 -8.82
N ASN A 203 0.39 8.81 -10.14
CA ASN A 203 -0.69 8.26 -10.95
C ASN A 203 -0.79 6.74 -10.76
N LEU A 204 -1.45 6.32 -9.69
CA LEU A 204 -1.68 4.90 -9.40
C LEU A 204 -2.63 4.24 -10.40
N ASP A 205 -3.55 4.98 -11.01
CA ASP A 205 -4.44 4.42 -12.04
C ASP A 205 -3.65 3.97 -13.27
N GLU A 206 -2.65 4.72 -13.68
CA GLU A 206 -1.74 4.31 -14.76
C GLU A 206 -0.92 3.08 -14.36
N ALA A 207 -0.40 3.05 -13.14
CA ALA A 207 0.30 1.87 -12.62
C ALA A 207 -0.59 0.62 -12.61
N PHE A 208 -1.87 0.76 -12.24
CA PHE A 208 -2.85 -0.34 -12.31
C PHE A 208 -3.11 -0.79 -13.76
N ALA A 209 -3.23 0.15 -14.70
CA ALA A 209 -3.44 -0.16 -16.11
C ALA A 209 -2.26 -0.94 -16.69
N VAL A 210 -1.02 -0.50 -16.43
CA VAL A 210 0.20 -1.20 -16.85
C VAL A 210 0.29 -2.59 -16.23
N ALA A 211 0.08 -2.72 -14.91
CA ALA A 211 0.12 -4.02 -14.25
C ALA A 211 -0.92 -4.99 -14.83
N LYS A 212 -2.14 -4.50 -15.11
CA LYS A 212 -3.20 -5.28 -15.75
C LYS A 212 -2.80 -5.77 -17.14
N SER A 213 -2.18 -4.94 -17.96
CA SER A 213 -1.74 -5.33 -19.30
C SER A 213 -0.70 -6.44 -19.26
N LEU A 214 0.21 -6.43 -18.26
CA LEU A 214 1.25 -7.44 -18.11
C LEU A 214 0.71 -8.83 -17.73
N ILE A 215 -0.37 -8.89 -16.93
CA ILE A 215 -0.98 -10.18 -16.55
C ILE A 215 -1.91 -10.75 -17.62
N THR A 216 -2.41 -9.91 -18.55
CA THR A 216 -3.26 -10.37 -19.66
C THR A 216 -2.45 -10.80 -20.88
N ALA A 217 -1.19 -10.39 -20.99
CA ALA A 217 -0.27 -10.74 -22.08
C ALA A 217 0.58 -12.00 -21.78
N SER A 218 0.44 -12.56 -20.58
CA SER A 218 1.10 -13.80 -20.11
C SER A 218 0.14 -14.98 -20.28
#